data_1bb16b840e2beb4f8eb53e2ffb075626
#
_entry.id   1bb16b840e2beb4f8eb53e2ffb075626
#
_cell.length_a   1.000
_cell.length_b   1.000
_cell.length_c   1.000
_cell.angle_alpha   90.00
_cell.angle_beta   90.00
_cell.angle_gamma   90.00
#
_symmetry.space_group_name_H-M   'P 1'
#
loop_
_entity.id
_entity.type
_entity.pdbx_description
1 polymer ?
#
loop_
_entity_poly.entity_id
_entity_poly.type
_entity_poly.pdbx_seq_one_letter_code
_entity_poly.pdbx_strand_id
1 'polypeptide(L)'
;MLRHYNAAGFQITSIDGDKEFEPFRNDLKDTLDIDVNIRAGRDKQPEAEKNNRVIGKRCRTVFHNMPHKQIPKTMIIEMGKLAAEQLNYFPVKGGVSPCHSPHMTLDGLNLDYEKDCQCNFGAYVQAFAESPDAYNSQAPRTINAIYLRPLP
;
A
#
# COMPACT_ATOMS: atom_id res chain seq x y z
N MET A 1 8.49 0.23 -9.23
CA MET A 1 8.23 1.64 -8.82
C MET A 1 8.46 2.62 -9.96
N LEU A 2 9.68 2.82 -10.52
CA LEU A 2 9.97 3.80 -11.61
C LEU A 2 9.01 3.67 -12.80
N ARG A 3 8.78 2.44 -13.30
CA ARG A 3 7.85 2.21 -14.43
C ARG A 3 6.43 2.72 -14.17
N HIS A 4 5.97 2.60 -12.95
CA HIS A 4 4.63 3.04 -12.55
C HIS A 4 4.50 4.56 -12.59
N TYR A 5 5.48 5.29 -12.03
CA TYR A 5 5.52 6.75 -12.10
C TYR A 5 5.66 7.26 -13.55
N ASN A 6 6.52 6.62 -14.34
CA ASN A 6 6.71 6.99 -15.75
C ASN A 6 5.43 6.77 -16.58
N ALA A 7 4.68 5.68 -16.30
CA ALA A 7 3.40 5.42 -16.96
C ALA A 7 2.35 6.48 -16.63
N ALA A 8 2.41 7.08 -15.45
CA ALA A 8 1.56 8.19 -15.03
C ALA A 8 2.07 9.58 -15.50
N GLY A 9 3.13 9.62 -16.30
CA GLY A 9 3.70 10.87 -16.83
C GLY A 9 4.65 11.61 -15.88
N PHE A 10 5.03 10.99 -14.76
CA PHE A 10 6.00 11.56 -13.81
C PHE A 10 7.41 11.09 -14.14
N GLN A 11 8.36 11.99 -14.12
CA GLN A 11 9.79 11.69 -14.23
C GLN A 11 10.44 11.84 -12.86
N ILE A 12 11.05 10.77 -12.37
CA ILE A 12 11.81 10.79 -11.11
C ILE A 12 13.21 11.31 -11.46
N THR A 13 13.58 12.46 -10.89
CA THR A 13 14.90 13.09 -11.11
C THR A 13 15.84 12.91 -9.92
N SER A 14 15.30 12.70 -8.72
CA SER A 14 16.11 12.52 -7.51
C SER A 14 15.48 11.54 -6.53
N ILE A 15 16.33 10.86 -5.79
CA ILE A 15 15.95 9.95 -4.70
C ILE A 15 16.76 10.32 -3.46
N ASP A 16 16.06 10.53 -2.34
CA ASP A 16 16.70 10.67 -1.04
C ASP A 16 16.84 9.27 -0.40
N GLY A 17 18.04 8.89 -0.04
CA GLY A 17 18.34 7.57 0.51
C GLY A 17 19.29 7.60 1.70
N ASP A 18 19.35 6.48 2.40
CA ASP A 18 20.33 6.19 3.44
C ASP A 18 21.69 5.78 2.83
N LYS A 19 22.72 5.69 3.65
CA LYS A 19 24.05 5.20 3.24
C LYS A 19 24.04 3.84 2.55
N GLU A 20 23.03 3.02 2.82
CA GLU A 20 22.84 1.73 2.16
C GLU A 20 22.62 1.86 0.64
N PHE A 21 22.15 3.02 0.16
CA PHE A 21 21.95 3.31 -1.25
C PHE A 21 23.21 3.84 -1.95
N GLU A 22 24.29 4.11 -1.23
CA GLU A 22 25.54 4.66 -1.79
C GLU A 22 26.13 3.78 -2.92
N PRO A 23 26.13 2.44 -2.82
CA PRO A 23 26.63 1.58 -3.92
C PRO A 23 25.86 1.71 -5.24
N PHE A 24 24.59 2.10 -5.18
CA PHE A 24 23.72 2.24 -6.35
C PHE A 24 23.73 3.64 -6.96
N ARG A 25 24.43 4.59 -6.36
CA ARG A 25 24.42 6.00 -6.76
C ARG A 25 24.88 6.19 -8.21
N ASN A 26 26.03 5.61 -8.57
CA ASN A 26 26.60 5.75 -9.90
C ASN A 26 25.73 5.03 -10.94
N ASP A 27 25.29 3.82 -10.65
CA ASP A 27 24.44 3.02 -11.55
C ASP A 27 23.11 3.75 -11.85
N LEU A 28 22.49 4.37 -10.85
CA LEU A 28 21.24 5.12 -11.03
C LEU A 28 21.46 6.41 -11.82
N LYS A 29 22.61 7.09 -11.61
CA LYS A 29 22.95 8.28 -12.38
C LYS A 29 23.25 7.95 -13.83
N ASP A 30 24.11 6.94 -14.08
CA ASP A 30 24.56 6.58 -15.41
C ASP A 30 23.47 5.93 -16.27
N THR A 31 22.59 5.12 -15.65
CA THR A 31 21.58 4.35 -16.38
C THR A 31 20.24 5.08 -16.52
N LEU A 32 19.85 5.87 -15.54
CA LEU A 32 18.49 6.44 -15.43
C LEU A 32 18.48 7.97 -15.27
N ASP A 33 19.66 8.61 -15.21
CA ASP A 33 19.84 10.05 -14.93
C ASP A 33 19.13 10.51 -13.64
N ILE A 34 19.16 9.65 -12.59
CA ILE A 34 18.56 9.91 -11.29
C ILE A 34 19.66 10.28 -10.30
N ASP A 35 19.53 11.44 -9.67
CA ASP A 35 20.43 11.88 -8.61
C ASP A 35 20.04 11.21 -7.28
N VAL A 36 21.02 10.56 -6.63
CA VAL A 36 20.81 9.97 -5.30
C VAL A 36 21.43 10.89 -4.25
N ASN A 37 20.58 11.49 -3.43
CA ASN A 37 20.99 12.30 -2.29
C ASN A 37 21.19 11.40 -1.07
N ILE A 38 22.43 11.09 -0.74
CA ILE A 38 22.78 10.31 0.45
C ILE A 38 22.84 11.23 1.65
N ARG A 39 21.96 11.03 2.60
CA ARG A 39 21.99 11.78 3.86
C ARG A 39 22.90 11.10 4.87
N ALA A 40 23.64 11.92 5.63
CA ALA A 40 24.45 11.40 6.72
C ALA A 40 23.56 10.75 7.78
N GLY A 41 24.00 9.63 8.37
CA GLY A 41 23.18 8.79 9.26
C GLY A 41 22.67 9.46 10.57
N ARG A 42 22.93 10.75 10.76
CA ARG A 42 22.34 11.58 11.83
C ARG A 42 21.28 12.56 11.31
N ASP A 43 21.18 12.74 9.99
CA ASP A 43 20.14 13.58 9.39
C ASP A 43 18.88 12.75 9.25
N LYS A 44 17.92 13.02 10.12
CA LYS A 44 16.60 12.39 10.08
C LYS A 44 15.94 12.71 8.74
N GLN A 45 15.31 11.72 8.15
CA GLN A 45 14.37 11.93 7.03
C GLN A 45 12.96 12.16 7.63
N PRO A 46 12.60 13.42 7.93
CA PRO A 46 11.39 13.71 8.70
C PRO A 46 10.12 13.26 8.01
N GLU A 47 10.11 13.24 6.67
CA GLU A 47 8.95 12.81 5.89
C GLU A 47 8.78 11.29 5.90
N ALA A 48 9.84 10.51 5.70
CA ALA A 48 9.79 9.06 5.74
C ALA A 48 9.44 8.57 7.17
N GLU A 49 10.07 9.15 8.20
CA GLU A 49 9.75 8.83 9.58
C GLU A 49 8.30 9.19 9.95
N LYS A 50 7.81 10.34 9.47
CA LYS A 50 6.42 10.78 9.66
C LYS A 50 5.46 9.78 9.02
N ASN A 51 5.71 9.37 7.79
CA ASN A 51 4.87 8.41 7.07
C ASN A 51 4.87 7.04 7.76
N ASN A 52 6.05 6.54 8.16
CA ASN A 52 6.16 5.29 8.92
C ASN A 52 5.39 5.35 10.24
N ARG A 53 5.45 6.49 10.94
CA ARG A 53 4.67 6.71 12.17
C ARG A 53 3.18 6.71 11.92
N VAL A 54 2.72 7.31 10.83
CA VAL A 54 1.29 7.33 10.45
C VAL A 54 0.81 5.93 10.12
N ILE A 55 1.55 5.17 9.30
CA ILE A 55 1.25 3.77 8.98
C ILE A 55 1.19 2.93 10.26
N GLY A 56 2.19 3.06 11.14
CA GLY A 56 2.21 2.33 12.41
C GLY A 56 1.04 2.67 13.34
N LYS A 57 0.57 3.93 13.35
CA LYS A 57 -0.64 4.32 14.11
C LYS A 57 -1.89 3.68 13.51
N ARG A 58 -2.05 3.67 12.19
CA ARG A 58 -3.19 3.02 11.50
C ARG A 58 -3.21 1.52 11.75
N CYS A 59 -2.06 0.84 11.62
CA CYS A 59 -1.95 -0.58 11.94
C CYS A 59 -2.39 -0.88 13.38
N ARG A 60 -1.96 -0.07 14.34
CA ARG A 60 -2.41 -0.24 15.75
C ARG A 60 -3.91 -0.08 15.90
N THR A 61 -4.51 0.92 15.25
CA THR A 61 -5.97 1.12 15.29
C THR A 61 -6.70 -0.09 14.70
N VAL A 62 -6.27 -0.57 13.54
CA VAL A 62 -6.85 -1.77 12.91
C VAL A 62 -6.71 -2.99 13.81
N PHE A 63 -5.51 -3.22 14.38
CA PHE A 63 -5.25 -4.34 15.29
C PHE A 63 -6.18 -4.31 16.52
N HIS A 64 -6.37 -3.14 17.13
CA HIS A 64 -7.23 -3.03 18.32
C HIS A 64 -8.71 -3.22 18.01
N ASN A 65 -9.15 -2.90 16.80
CA ASN A 65 -10.54 -3.10 16.36
C ASN A 65 -10.84 -4.53 15.93
N MET A 66 -9.80 -5.37 15.72
CA MET A 66 -10.01 -6.79 15.38
C MET A 66 -10.46 -7.61 16.59
N PRO A 67 -11.33 -8.60 16.36
CA PRO A 67 -11.73 -9.55 17.42
C PRO A 67 -10.59 -10.50 17.79
N HIS A 68 -9.59 -10.65 16.94
CA HIS A 68 -8.47 -11.58 17.12
C HIS A 68 -7.30 -10.90 17.84
N LYS A 69 -6.77 -11.52 18.88
CA LYS A 69 -5.60 -11.00 19.63
C LYS A 69 -4.27 -11.63 19.20
N GLN A 70 -4.33 -12.79 18.59
CA GLN A 70 -3.18 -13.46 17.97
C GLN A 70 -3.41 -13.56 16.48
N ILE A 71 -2.51 -12.99 15.70
CA ILE A 71 -2.64 -12.93 14.24
C ILE A 71 -1.37 -13.47 13.58
N PRO A 72 -1.48 -14.19 12.46
CA PRO A 72 -0.35 -14.66 11.69
C PRO A 72 0.49 -13.49 11.13
N LYS A 73 1.78 -13.73 10.90
CA LYS A 73 2.70 -12.75 10.30
C LYS A 73 2.18 -12.21 8.96
N THR A 74 1.53 -13.06 8.17
CA THR A 74 0.91 -12.66 6.89
C THR A 74 -0.13 -11.56 7.08
N MET A 75 -0.99 -11.68 8.10
CA MET A 75 -1.97 -10.63 8.40
C MET A 75 -1.32 -9.31 8.82
N ILE A 76 -0.20 -9.36 9.54
CA ILE A 76 0.55 -8.15 9.91
C ILE A 76 1.08 -7.43 8.67
N ILE A 77 1.62 -8.20 7.71
CA ILE A 77 2.11 -7.66 6.44
C ILE A 77 0.96 -7.02 5.63
N GLU A 78 -0.15 -7.73 5.47
CA GLU A 78 -1.30 -7.22 4.72
C GLU A 78 -1.97 -6.01 5.40
N MET A 79 -1.97 -5.96 6.73
CA MET A 79 -2.42 -4.78 7.48
C MET A 79 -1.54 -3.56 7.21
N GLY A 80 -0.22 -3.74 7.12
CA GLY A 80 0.71 -2.68 6.73
C GLY A 80 0.46 -2.17 5.32
N LYS A 81 0.24 -3.07 4.36
CA LYS A 81 -0.11 -2.73 2.98
C LYS A 81 -1.43 -1.96 2.91
N LEU A 82 -2.49 -2.45 3.56
CA LEU A 82 -3.77 -1.75 3.63
C LEU A 82 -3.63 -0.34 4.21
N ALA A 83 -2.87 -0.19 5.30
CA ALA A 83 -2.65 1.10 5.93
C ALA A 83 -1.93 2.09 4.98
N ALA A 84 -0.99 1.61 4.16
CA ALA A 84 -0.31 2.41 3.16
C ALA A 84 -1.23 2.77 1.98
N GLU A 85 -2.01 1.82 1.48
CA GLU A 85 -3.00 2.03 0.41
C GLU A 85 -4.05 3.07 0.80
N GLN A 86 -4.60 2.97 2.01
CA GLN A 86 -5.58 3.92 2.52
C GLN A 86 -5.06 5.36 2.64
N LEU A 87 -3.74 5.56 2.77
CA LEU A 87 -3.15 6.90 2.74
C LEU A 87 -3.22 7.52 1.34
N ASN A 88 -3.23 6.68 0.31
CA ASN A 88 -3.26 7.12 -1.08
C ASN A 88 -4.68 7.39 -1.61
N TYR A 89 -5.73 7.02 -0.86
CA TYR A 89 -7.12 7.22 -1.29
C TYR A 89 -7.64 8.64 -1.09
N PHE A 90 -6.97 9.45 -0.30
CA PHE A 90 -7.43 10.81 0.02
C PHE A 90 -6.39 11.87 -0.35
N PRO A 91 -6.82 13.06 -0.79
CA PRO A 91 -5.91 14.18 -1.02
C PRO A 91 -5.11 14.52 0.23
N VAL A 92 -3.83 14.79 0.06
CA VAL A 92 -2.93 15.14 1.15
C VAL A 92 -2.75 16.65 1.19
N LYS A 93 -2.89 17.25 2.38
CA LYS A 93 -2.63 18.68 2.56
C LYS A 93 -1.17 19.01 2.19
N GLY A 94 -0.98 19.88 1.22
CA GLY A 94 0.35 20.23 0.68
C GLY A 94 0.90 19.21 -0.31
N GLY A 95 0.09 18.28 -0.80
CA GLY A 95 0.44 17.35 -1.88
C GLY A 95 0.39 17.98 -3.27
N VAL A 96 0.59 17.16 -4.30
CA VAL A 96 0.63 17.58 -5.72
C VAL A 96 -0.70 18.21 -6.17
N SER A 97 -1.82 17.72 -5.65
CA SER A 97 -3.15 18.24 -5.96
C SER A 97 -3.98 18.44 -4.69
N PRO A 98 -4.72 19.54 -4.58
CA PRO A 98 -5.64 19.75 -3.46
C PRO A 98 -6.94 18.94 -3.60
N CYS A 99 -7.28 18.48 -4.82
CA CYS A 99 -8.55 17.82 -5.13
C CYS A 99 -8.38 16.32 -5.44
N HIS A 100 -7.23 15.92 -5.99
CA HIS A 100 -6.99 14.55 -6.41
C HIS A 100 -6.17 13.80 -5.37
N SER A 101 -6.58 12.55 -5.11
CA SER A 101 -5.79 11.65 -4.27
C SER A 101 -4.52 11.19 -5.02
N PRO A 102 -3.48 10.72 -4.31
CA PRO A 102 -2.33 10.08 -4.95
C PRO A 102 -2.73 8.92 -5.86
N HIS A 103 -3.69 8.11 -5.45
CA HIS A 103 -4.23 6.99 -6.24
C HIS A 103 -4.85 7.49 -7.56
N MET A 104 -5.69 8.54 -7.52
CA MET A 104 -6.24 9.12 -8.74
C MET A 104 -5.16 9.73 -9.63
N THR A 105 -4.14 10.35 -9.04
CA THR A 105 -3.05 11.01 -9.79
C THR A 105 -2.14 10.01 -10.48
N LEU A 106 -1.87 8.85 -9.85
CA LEU A 106 -0.96 7.83 -10.38
C LEU A 106 -1.68 6.79 -11.25
N ASP A 107 -2.86 6.34 -10.83
CA ASP A 107 -3.56 5.22 -11.45
C ASP A 107 -4.76 5.67 -12.29
N GLY A 108 -5.15 6.94 -12.21
CA GLY A 108 -6.32 7.47 -12.90
C GLY A 108 -7.66 6.96 -12.34
N LEU A 109 -7.63 6.28 -11.18
CA LEU A 109 -8.79 5.62 -10.59
C LEU A 109 -9.27 6.37 -9.34
N ASN A 110 -10.58 6.57 -9.24
CA ASN A 110 -11.22 7.02 -8.02
C ASN A 110 -11.47 5.84 -7.08
N LEU A 111 -11.47 6.13 -5.79
CA LEU A 111 -11.90 5.16 -4.78
C LEU A 111 -13.36 4.78 -5.03
N ASP A 112 -13.61 3.50 -5.21
CA ASP A 112 -14.94 2.91 -5.26
C ASP A 112 -15.29 2.35 -3.87
N TYR A 113 -16.14 3.07 -3.13
CA TYR A 113 -16.52 2.67 -1.78
C TYR A 113 -17.26 1.33 -1.74
N GLU A 114 -18.04 1.01 -2.77
CA GLU A 114 -18.77 -0.26 -2.82
C GLU A 114 -17.83 -1.43 -3.06
N LYS A 115 -16.74 -1.22 -3.80
CA LYS A 115 -15.75 -2.24 -4.09
C LYS A 115 -14.63 -2.30 -3.06
N ASP A 116 -14.07 -1.15 -2.71
CA ASP A 116 -12.82 -1.07 -1.94
C ASP A 116 -13.03 -1.03 -0.43
N CYS A 117 -14.26 -0.69 0.03
CA CYS A 117 -14.58 -0.50 1.43
C CYS A 117 -15.68 -1.43 1.95
N GLN A 118 -15.87 -2.61 1.35
CA GLN A 118 -16.95 -3.54 1.71
C GLN A 118 -16.85 -4.09 3.12
N CYS A 119 -15.65 -4.42 3.55
CA CYS A 119 -15.42 -5.13 4.81
C CYS A 119 -14.28 -4.50 5.60
N ASN A 120 -14.35 -4.63 6.91
CA ASN A 120 -13.24 -4.27 7.78
C ASN A 120 -12.14 -5.33 7.71
N PHE A 121 -10.89 -4.92 7.84
CA PHE A 121 -9.75 -5.83 7.96
C PHE A 121 -9.96 -6.80 9.12
N GLY A 122 -9.74 -8.09 8.85
CA GLY A 122 -9.92 -9.14 9.84
C GLY A 122 -11.38 -9.59 10.02
N ALA A 123 -12.32 -9.08 9.24
CA ALA A 123 -13.72 -9.54 9.28
C ALA A 123 -13.83 -10.98 8.79
N TYR A 124 -14.68 -11.76 9.46
CA TYR A 124 -15.05 -13.09 9.01
C TYR A 124 -16.07 -12.96 7.87
N VAL A 125 -15.77 -13.59 6.76
CA VAL A 125 -16.59 -13.51 5.53
C VAL A 125 -16.76 -14.89 4.91
N GLN A 126 -17.80 -15.03 4.10
CA GLN A 126 -17.96 -16.17 3.21
C GLN A 126 -17.48 -15.76 1.82
N ALA A 127 -16.36 -16.33 1.39
CA ALA A 127 -15.81 -16.09 0.06
C ALA A 127 -16.35 -17.13 -0.92
N PHE A 128 -16.61 -16.69 -2.15
CA PHE A 128 -17.00 -17.61 -3.21
C PHE A 128 -15.80 -18.51 -3.55
N ALA A 129 -16.04 -19.83 -3.55
CA ALA A 129 -15.03 -20.80 -3.96
C ALA A 129 -15.24 -21.11 -5.43
N GLU A 130 -14.35 -20.60 -6.30
CA GLU A 130 -14.27 -21.05 -7.68
C GLU A 130 -13.71 -22.47 -7.72
N SER A 131 -14.61 -23.46 -7.79
CA SER A 131 -14.23 -24.84 -8.09
C SER A 131 -14.73 -25.20 -9.46
N PRO A 132 -13.88 -25.70 -10.37
CA PRO A 132 -14.28 -26.15 -11.70
C PRO A 132 -15.36 -27.27 -11.65
N ASP A 133 -15.37 -28.05 -10.56
CA ASP A 133 -16.27 -29.19 -10.37
C ASP A 133 -17.63 -28.84 -9.75
N ALA A 134 -17.85 -27.56 -9.41
CA ALA A 134 -19.04 -27.14 -8.65
C ALA A 134 -20.29 -26.90 -9.52
N TYR A 135 -20.22 -27.00 -10.83
CA TYR A 135 -21.29 -26.55 -11.73
C TYR A 135 -22.60 -27.34 -11.59
N ASN A 136 -22.58 -28.58 -11.10
CA ASN A 136 -23.78 -29.41 -10.92
C ASN A 136 -23.81 -30.20 -9.61
N SER A 137 -23.01 -29.81 -8.60
CA SER A 137 -22.97 -30.49 -7.31
C SER A 137 -23.72 -29.71 -6.23
N GLN A 138 -24.24 -30.40 -5.24
CA GLN A 138 -24.79 -29.79 -4.01
C GLN A 138 -23.70 -29.37 -3.01
N ALA A 139 -22.44 -29.32 -3.45
CA ALA A 139 -21.33 -28.87 -2.63
C ALA A 139 -21.45 -27.38 -2.24
N PRO A 140 -20.94 -26.99 -1.08
CA PRO A 140 -20.92 -25.57 -0.68
C PRO A 140 -20.18 -24.72 -1.72
N ARG A 141 -20.79 -23.62 -2.16
CA ARG A 141 -20.18 -22.68 -3.10
C ARG A 141 -19.35 -21.59 -2.42
N THR A 142 -19.33 -21.58 -1.11
CA THR A 142 -18.61 -20.61 -0.30
C THR A 142 -17.69 -21.29 0.68
N ILE A 143 -16.57 -20.65 0.97
CA ILE A 143 -15.63 -21.03 2.02
C ILE A 143 -15.56 -19.95 3.08
N ASN A 144 -15.31 -20.35 4.30
CA ASN A 144 -15.07 -19.43 5.39
C ASN A 144 -13.70 -18.78 5.23
N ALA A 145 -13.64 -17.46 5.26
CA ALA A 145 -12.41 -16.70 5.07
C ALA A 145 -12.32 -15.50 6.01
N ILE A 146 -11.14 -14.94 6.12
CA ILE A 146 -10.89 -13.68 6.79
C ILE A 146 -10.55 -12.63 5.73
N TYR A 147 -11.30 -11.54 5.73
CA TYR A 147 -11.05 -10.46 4.79
C TYR A 147 -9.79 -9.69 5.20
N LEU A 148 -8.88 -9.48 4.26
CA LEU A 148 -7.65 -8.73 4.49
C LEU A 148 -7.68 -7.36 3.81
N ARG A 149 -7.80 -7.33 2.49
CA ARG A 149 -7.88 -6.10 1.70
C ARG A 149 -8.39 -6.42 0.28
N PRO A 150 -8.86 -5.41 -0.47
CA PRO A 150 -9.12 -5.60 -1.89
C PRO A 150 -7.82 -5.98 -2.62
N LEU A 151 -7.96 -6.80 -3.64
CA LEU A 151 -6.86 -7.03 -4.58
C LEU A 151 -6.85 -5.89 -5.61
N PRO A 152 -5.68 -5.43 -6.01
CA PRO A 152 -5.54 -4.39 -7.04
C PRO A 152 -6.04 -4.86 -8.40
#